data_8f00b981fde8c88f15dfb95cb1677342
#
_entry.id   8f00b981fde8c88f15dfb95cb1677342
#
_cell.length_a   1.000
_cell.length_b   1.000
_cell.length_c   1.000
_cell.angle_alpha   90.00
_cell.angle_beta   90.00
_cell.angle_gamma   90.00
#
_symmetry.space_group_name_H-M   'P 1'
#
loop_
_entity.id
_entity.type
_entity.pdbx_description
1 polymer ?
#
loop_
_entity_poly.entity_id
_entity_poly.type
_entity_poly.pdbx_seq_one_letter_code
_entity_poly.pdbx_strand_id
1 'polypeptide(L)'
;MKRHQILLLHIATSILVLFPFPIHAHKMMYQDSIEIVVHRGANHIAPENTIPSALAALKHGAGWIEVDVRKSKDNILYNLHDETLDRTTNGKGPIQDMLSKDIEKLDAGSWFSSRFIGIHVPRIAEMLDTLQGKAHIFFDVKRGTPIKDLITLVRQKGYENKSFFWFADSEMLKEFIKIAPEMKIKVNASNIAALEKWMKICTPAYVETDILNITPQFKEFCKSNHIKIMAA
;
A
#
# COMPACT_ATOMS: atom_id res chain seq x y z
N MET A 1 9.25 -21.70 93.57
CA MET A 1 8.11 -22.17 92.75
C MET A 1 7.68 -21.01 91.83
N LYS A 2 8.10 -21.02 90.59
CA LYS A 2 7.67 -19.99 89.57
C LYS A 2 6.88 -20.76 88.49
N ARG A 3 5.58 -20.42 88.38
CA ARG A 3 4.68 -20.92 87.34
C ARG A 3 5.00 -20.26 86.03
N HIS A 4 5.35 -21.03 85.01
CA HIS A 4 5.43 -20.59 83.65
C HIS A 4 4.02 -20.62 83.02
N GLN A 5 3.49 -19.47 82.61
CA GLN A 5 2.31 -19.38 81.77
C GLN A 5 2.73 -19.55 80.31
N ILE A 6 2.20 -20.54 79.66
CA ILE A 6 2.34 -20.74 78.20
C ILE A 6 1.24 -19.95 77.52
N LEU A 7 1.65 -18.95 76.75
CA LEU A 7 0.76 -18.17 75.90
C LEU A 7 0.56 -18.88 74.55
N LEU A 8 -0.63 -19.44 74.34
CA LEU A 8 -0.97 -20.03 73.06
C LEU A 8 -1.39 -18.90 72.07
N LEU A 9 -0.53 -18.71 71.08
CA LEU A 9 -0.79 -17.78 69.95
C LEU A 9 -1.61 -18.51 68.90
N HIS A 10 -2.89 -18.15 68.78
CA HIS A 10 -3.74 -18.65 67.68
C HIS A 10 -3.43 -17.87 66.39
N ILE A 11 -2.76 -18.54 65.44
CA ILE A 11 -2.56 -18.01 64.09
C ILE A 11 -3.86 -18.34 63.32
N ALA A 12 -4.69 -17.35 63.09
CA ALA A 12 -5.81 -17.43 62.16
C ALA A 12 -5.30 -17.41 60.73
N THR A 13 -5.23 -18.56 60.11
CA THR A 13 -4.93 -18.68 58.67
C THR A 13 -6.19 -18.29 57.87
N SER A 14 -6.22 -17.05 57.38
CA SER A 14 -7.24 -16.61 56.42
C SER A 14 -6.95 -17.24 55.06
N ILE A 15 -7.73 -18.23 54.70
CA ILE A 15 -7.73 -18.85 53.35
C ILE A 15 -8.44 -17.86 52.42
N LEU A 16 -7.61 -17.15 51.61
CA LEU A 16 -8.10 -16.33 50.52
C LEU A 16 -8.55 -17.24 49.37
N VAL A 17 -9.85 -17.53 49.29
CA VAL A 17 -10.42 -18.26 48.16
C VAL A 17 -10.44 -17.32 46.95
N LEU A 18 -9.44 -17.44 46.09
CA LEU A 18 -9.43 -16.83 44.77
C LEU A 18 -10.46 -17.58 43.89
N PHE A 19 -11.65 -17.01 43.76
CA PHE A 19 -12.58 -17.42 42.72
C PHE A 19 -11.93 -17.02 41.37
N PRO A 20 -11.72 -17.95 40.42
CA PRO A 20 -11.36 -17.58 39.08
C PRO A 20 -12.56 -16.95 38.41
N PHE A 21 -12.69 -15.62 38.46
CA PHE A 21 -13.56 -14.94 37.51
C PHE A 21 -13.04 -15.27 36.12
N PRO A 22 -13.85 -15.88 35.23
CA PRO A 22 -13.45 -15.99 33.84
C PRO A 22 -13.35 -14.54 33.30
N ILE A 23 -12.13 -14.06 33.16
CA ILE A 23 -11.87 -12.89 32.34
C ILE A 23 -12.24 -13.35 30.94
N HIS A 24 -13.50 -13.16 30.57
CA HIS A 24 -13.90 -13.13 29.18
C HIS A 24 -13.20 -11.91 28.60
N ALA A 25 -11.94 -12.11 28.16
CA ALA A 25 -11.34 -11.23 27.21
C ALA A 25 -12.34 -11.19 26.03
N HIS A 26 -13.21 -10.18 26.03
CA HIS A 26 -13.91 -9.79 24.83
C HIS A 26 -12.79 -9.50 23.83
N LYS A 27 -12.44 -10.54 23.06
CA LYS A 27 -11.71 -10.39 21.83
C LYS A 27 -12.63 -9.51 21.00
N MET A 28 -12.47 -8.19 21.12
CA MET A 28 -13.04 -7.27 20.15
C MET A 28 -12.45 -7.73 18.83
N MET A 29 -13.22 -8.55 18.14
CA MET A 29 -12.97 -8.90 16.77
C MET A 29 -13.20 -7.60 15.99
N TYR A 30 -12.20 -6.72 15.97
CA TYR A 30 -11.99 -5.81 14.86
C TYR A 30 -11.70 -6.72 13.67
N GLN A 31 -12.77 -7.17 13.04
CA GLN A 31 -12.69 -8.06 11.87
C GLN A 31 -12.22 -7.31 10.63
N ASP A 32 -12.05 -5.99 10.75
CA ASP A 32 -11.52 -5.11 9.69
C ASP A 32 -10.27 -4.40 10.23
N SER A 33 -9.11 -5.01 10.03
CA SER A 33 -7.84 -4.30 10.23
C SER A 33 -7.75 -3.18 9.17
N ILE A 34 -7.50 -1.94 9.63
CA ILE A 34 -7.20 -0.83 8.73
C ILE A 34 -5.85 -1.11 8.09
N GLU A 35 -5.83 -1.19 6.77
CA GLU A 35 -4.60 -1.29 5.99
C GLU A 35 -4.16 0.11 5.55
N ILE A 36 -2.88 0.43 5.72
CA ILE A 36 -2.34 1.74 5.35
C ILE A 36 -1.61 1.62 4.02
N VAL A 37 -2.08 2.39 3.03
CA VAL A 37 -1.41 2.58 1.74
C VAL A 37 -0.67 3.89 1.78
N VAL A 38 0.65 3.86 1.58
CA VAL A 38 1.47 5.08 1.63
C VAL A 38 1.75 5.56 0.20
N HIS A 39 1.17 6.74 -0.12
CA HIS A 39 1.23 7.36 -1.43
C HIS A 39 2.64 7.87 -1.75
N ARG A 40 3.28 7.30 -2.78
CA ARG A 40 4.66 7.59 -3.23
C ARG A 40 5.74 7.34 -2.17
N GLY A 41 5.46 6.46 -1.19
CA GLY A 41 6.32 6.25 -0.03
C GLY A 41 6.21 7.37 1.00
N ALA A 42 7.11 7.39 2.00
CA ALA A 42 7.14 8.41 3.06
C ALA A 42 7.71 9.74 2.54
N ASN A 43 6.98 10.40 1.66
CA ASN A 43 7.39 11.56 0.87
C ASN A 43 7.64 12.86 1.66
N HIS A 44 7.36 12.88 2.96
CA HIS A 44 7.78 13.94 3.88
C HIS A 44 9.14 13.67 4.56
N ILE A 45 9.68 12.45 4.44
CA ILE A 45 10.91 12.00 5.08
C ILE A 45 12.02 11.80 4.05
N ALA A 46 11.67 11.33 2.85
CA ALA A 46 12.57 11.04 1.75
C ALA A 46 11.92 11.41 0.41
N PRO A 47 12.69 11.58 -0.68
CA PRO A 47 12.15 11.97 -1.97
C PRO A 47 11.12 10.97 -2.47
N GLU A 48 9.96 11.46 -2.93
CA GLU A 48 8.85 10.61 -3.42
C GLU A 48 9.30 9.62 -4.49
N ASN A 49 8.61 8.48 -4.58
CA ASN A 49 8.83 7.45 -5.60
C ASN A 49 10.27 6.89 -5.66
N THR A 50 11.01 6.94 -4.54
CA THR A 50 12.36 6.38 -4.43
C THR A 50 12.42 5.20 -3.46
N ILE A 51 13.48 4.41 -3.54
CA ILE A 51 13.75 3.32 -2.58
C ILE A 51 13.83 3.85 -1.14
N PRO A 52 14.54 4.95 -0.83
CA PRO A 52 14.54 5.52 0.52
C PRO A 52 13.16 5.88 1.06
N SER A 53 12.25 6.44 0.25
CA SER A 53 10.90 6.77 0.70
C SER A 53 10.06 5.53 0.99
N ALA A 54 10.19 4.48 0.17
CA ALA A 54 9.51 3.20 0.40
C ALA A 54 10.01 2.51 1.68
N LEU A 55 11.33 2.47 1.89
CA LEU A 55 11.92 1.89 3.11
C LEU A 55 11.57 2.70 4.36
N ALA A 56 11.50 4.04 4.27
CA ALA A 56 11.03 4.88 5.35
C ALA A 56 9.56 4.58 5.70
N ALA A 57 8.69 4.41 4.71
CA ALA A 57 7.29 4.03 4.92
C ALA A 57 7.17 2.69 5.66
N LEU A 58 7.93 1.66 5.25
CA LEU A 58 7.97 0.37 5.95
C LEU A 58 8.40 0.51 7.41
N LYS A 59 9.43 1.31 7.67
CA LYS A 59 9.92 1.57 9.04
C LYS A 59 8.82 2.17 9.93
N HIS A 60 7.87 2.89 9.35
CA HIS A 60 6.72 3.48 10.04
C HIS A 60 5.45 2.62 9.98
N GLY A 61 5.57 1.34 9.61
CA GLY A 61 4.49 0.36 9.70
C GLY A 61 3.55 0.31 8.49
N ALA A 62 3.95 0.86 7.34
CA ALA A 62 3.17 0.72 6.11
C ALA A 62 3.09 -0.74 5.66
N GLY A 63 1.87 -1.24 5.40
CA GLY A 63 1.64 -2.56 4.81
C GLY A 63 1.61 -2.53 3.28
N TRP A 64 1.29 -1.36 2.70
CA TRP A 64 1.18 -1.13 1.27
C TRP A 64 1.99 0.08 0.85
N ILE A 65 2.72 -0.05 -0.25
CA ILE A 65 3.43 1.06 -0.89
C ILE A 65 2.78 1.30 -2.25
N GLU A 66 2.41 2.54 -2.51
CA GLU A 66 1.97 2.94 -3.84
C GLU A 66 3.17 3.30 -4.71
N VAL A 67 3.10 2.91 -5.99
CA VAL A 67 4.12 3.18 -7.02
C VAL A 67 3.44 3.67 -8.30
N ASP A 68 3.99 4.73 -8.87
CA ASP A 68 3.55 5.33 -10.13
C ASP A 68 4.30 4.71 -11.31
N VAL A 69 3.61 3.96 -12.18
CA VAL A 69 4.25 3.23 -13.27
C VAL A 69 4.29 4.04 -14.55
N ARG A 70 5.51 4.39 -14.99
CA ARG A 70 5.78 5.01 -16.30
C ARG A 70 6.81 4.20 -17.06
N LYS A 71 6.96 4.49 -18.36
CA LYS A 71 7.95 3.84 -19.21
C LYS A 71 8.98 4.82 -19.78
N SER A 72 10.17 4.33 -20.02
CA SER A 72 11.19 4.98 -20.86
C SER A 72 10.90 4.80 -22.36
N LYS A 73 11.72 5.42 -23.21
CA LYS A 73 11.67 5.25 -24.67
C LYS A 73 11.87 3.79 -25.12
N ASP A 74 12.70 3.05 -24.43
CA ASP A 74 13.00 1.63 -24.65
C ASP A 74 12.16 0.67 -23.79
N ASN A 75 10.99 1.15 -23.31
CA ASN A 75 9.95 0.40 -22.58
C ASN A 75 10.39 -0.19 -21.22
N ILE A 76 11.43 0.33 -20.58
CA ILE A 76 11.74 -0.02 -19.19
C ILE A 76 10.79 0.72 -18.26
N LEU A 77 10.23 0.02 -17.27
CA LEU A 77 9.27 0.57 -16.31
C LEU A 77 9.97 1.24 -15.13
N TYR A 78 9.60 2.48 -14.84
CA TYR A 78 10.14 3.32 -13.77
C TYR A 78 9.04 3.78 -12.81
N ASN A 79 9.44 4.05 -11.57
CA ASN A 79 8.58 4.64 -10.55
C ASN A 79 8.73 6.16 -10.59
N LEU A 80 7.78 6.84 -11.27
CA LEU A 80 7.76 8.30 -11.43
C LEU A 80 6.33 8.79 -11.63
N HIS A 81 5.90 9.79 -10.84
CA HIS A 81 4.53 10.30 -10.93
C HIS A 81 4.29 11.14 -12.19
N ASP A 82 5.09 12.17 -12.41
CA ASP A 82 4.88 13.13 -13.50
C ASP A 82 5.19 12.51 -14.86
N GLU A 83 4.63 13.07 -15.91
CA GLU A 83 4.97 12.70 -17.27
C GLU A 83 6.41 13.09 -17.62
N THR A 84 6.91 14.16 -16.97
CA THR A 84 8.23 14.70 -17.19
C THR A 84 9.15 14.47 -15.99
N LEU A 85 10.45 14.53 -16.23
CA LEU A 85 11.51 14.35 -15.25
C LEU A 85 11.79 15.62 -14.41
N ASP A 86 11.20 16.74 -14.77
CA ASP A 86 11.58 18.09 -14.39
C ASP A 86 11.47 18.41 -12.90
N ARG A 87 10.45 17.88 -12.21
CA ARG A 87 10.12 18.27 -10.83
C ARG A 87 10.95 17.49 -9.80
N THR A 88 11.15 16.20 -10.03
CA THR A 88 11.75 15.30 -9.04
C THR A 88 13.11 14.75 -9.46
N THR A 89 13.68 15.25 -10.55
CA THR A 89 15.03 14.88 -10.98
C THR A 89 15.80 16.09 -11.51
N ASN A 90 17.08 15.90 -11.77
CA ASN A 90 17.92 16.87 -12.52
C ASN A 90 17.78 16.72 -14.05
N GLY A 91 16.95 15.79 -14.54
CA GLY A 91 16.61 15.63 -15.96
C GLY A 91 15.52 16.58 -16.42
N LYS A 92 15.26 16.60 -17.75
CA LYS A 92 14.27 17.45 -18.39
C LYS A 92 13.46 16.70 -19.43
N GLY A 93 12.21 17.10 -19.59
CA GLY A 93 11.28 16.59 -20.61
C GLY A 93 10.65 15.25 -20.28
N PRO A 94 9.84 14.70 -21.23
CA PRO A 94 9.06 13.48 -20.99
C PRO A 94 9.95 12.25 -20.79
N ILE A 95 9.66 11.46 -19.73
CA ILE A 95 10.40 10.22 -19.46
C ILE A 95 10.31 9.23 -20.63
N GLN A 96 9.19 9.18 -21.33
CA GLN A 96 8.97 8.28 -22.47
C GLN A 96 9.84 8.60 -23.70
N ASP A 97 10.48 9.77 -23.74
CA ASP A 97 11.37 10.17 -24.83
C ASP A 97 12.85 9.92 -24.51
N MET A 98 13.16 9.56 -23.24
CA MET A 98 14.52 9.29 -22.77
C MET A 98 14.79 7.78 -22.70
N LEU A 99 16.00 7.36 -23.11
CA LEU A 99 16.45 5.97 -22.97
C LEU A 99 16.74 5.64 -21.49
N SER A 100 16.50 4.41 -21.11
CA SER A 100 16.77 3.90 -19.75
C SER A 100 18.19 4.18 -19.28
N LYS A 101 19.20 3.95 -20.12
CA LYS A 101 20.62 4.21 -19.84
C LYS A 101 20.92 5.66 -19.45
N ASP A 102 20.08 6.62 -19.86
CA ASP A 102 20.25 8.04 -19.55
C ASP A 102 19.41 8.44 -18.33
N ILE A 103 18.24 7.84 -18.13
CA ILE A 103 17.42 8.00 -16.91
C ILE A 103 18.20 7.52 -15.67
N GLU A 104 18.95 6.43 -15.76
CA GLU A 104 19.75 5.85 -14.67
C GLU A 104 20.90 6.75 -14.17
N LYS A 105 21.27 7.76 -14.95
CA LYS A 105 22.29 8.75 -14.56
C LYS A 105 21.70 9.95 -13.83
N LEU A 106 20.35 10.06 -13.79
CA LEU A 106 19.69 11.20 -13.19
C LEU A 106 19.66 11.09 -11.67
N ASP A 107 19.83 12.23 -11.03
CA ASP A 107 19.63 12.40 -9.60
C ASP A 107 18.16 12.71 -9.32
N ALA A 108 17.49 11.86 -8.53
CA ALA A 108 16.10 11.98 -8.09
C ALA A 108 15.99 12.33 -6.60
N GLY A 109 17.09 12.67 -5.94
CA GLY A 109 17.12 12.92 -4.51
C GLY A 109 17.51 14.33 -4.10
N SER A 110 18.39 14.99 -4.83
CA SER A 110 18.97 16.29 -4.47
C SER A 110 17.94 17.44 -4.38
N TRP A 111 16.86 17.37 -5.16
CA TRP A 111 15.76 18.33 -5.11
C TRP A 111 15.05 18.34 -3.75
N PHE A 112 15.04 17.19 -3.06
CA PHE A 112 14.41 17.04 -1.74
C PHE A 112 15.37 17.49 -0.62
N SER A 113 16.61 16.99 -0.63
CA SER A 113 17.65 17.35 0.34
C SER A 113 19.01 16.85 -0.11
N SER A 114 20.08 17.57 0.27
CA SER A 114 21.47 17.16 0.01
C SER A 114 21.83 15.78 0.57
N ARG A 115 21.10 15.26 1.57
CA ARG A 115 21.28 13.90 2.11
C ARG A 115 20.93 12.80 1.11
N PHE A 116 20.19 13.12 0.06
CA PHE A 116 19.71 12.18 -0.94
C PHE A 116 20.36 12.38 -2.32
N ILE A 117 21.47 13.15 -2.39
CA ILE A 117 22.25 13.28 -3.62
C ILE A 117 22.68 11.89 -4.11
N GLY A 118 22.52 11.63 -5.41
CA GLY A 118 22.88 10.36 -6.04
C GLY A 118 21.81 9.28 -5.97
N ILE A 119 20.64 9.56 -5.38
CA ILE A 119 19.50 8.66 -5.49
C ILE A 119 18.95 8.74 -6.91
N HIS A 120 18.84 7.60 -7.60
CA HIS A 120 18.32 7.53 -8.96
C HIS A 120 16.81 7.28 -9.00
N VAL A 121 16.18 7.46 -10.17
CA VAL A 121 14.80 7.07 -10.43
C VAL A 121 14.74 5.54 -10.46
N PRO A 122 14.03 4.86 -9.53
CA PRO A 122 14.09 3.41 -9.48
C PRO A 122 13.25 2.76 -10.58
N ARG A 123 13.76 1.68 -11.15
CA ARG A 123 12.94 0.79 -11.99
C ARG A 123 11.85 0.12 -11.14
N ILE A 124 10.70 -0.17 -11.73
CA ILE A 124 9.66 -0.96 -11.02
C ILE A 124 10.22 -2.32 -10.57
N ALA A 125 11.05 -2.96 -11.39
CA ALA A 125 11.70 -4.23 -11.01
C ALA A 125 12.52 -4.09 -9.71
N GLU A 126 13.27 -3.01 -9.56
CA GLU A 126 14.09 -2.70 -8.38
C GLU A 126 13.22 -2.44 -7.14
N MET A 127 12.12 -1.70 -7.31
CA MET A 127 11.13 -1.50 -6.24
C MET A 127 10.58 -2.83 -5.74
N LEU A 128 10.16 -3.71 -6.64
CA LEU A 128 9.61 -5.02 -6.30
C LEU A 128 10.64 -5.92 -5.60
N ASP A 129 11.88 -5.95 -6.06
CA ASP A 129 12.96 -6.70 -5.40
C ASP A 129 13.24 -6.20 -3.98
N THR A 130 13.31 -4.87 -3.81
CA THR A 130 13.56 -4.24 -2.51
C THR A 130 12.45 -4.50 -1.50
N LEU A 131 11.19 -4.53 -1.96
CA LEU A 131 9.99 -4.65 -1.12
C LEU A 131 9.50 -6.10 -0.97
N GLN A 132 10.14 -7.06 -1.63
CA GLN A 132 9.73 -8.46 -1.60
C GLN A 132 9.69 -9.01 -0.17
N GLY A 133 8.54 -9.59 0.20
CA GLY A 133 8.29 -10.11 1.54
C GLY A 133 8.10 -9.07 2.64
N LYS A 134 8.15 -7.76 2.31
CA LYS A 134 8.06 -6.66 3.28
C LYS A 134 6.79 -5.81 3.12
N ALA A 135 6.28 -5.67 1.89
CA ALA A 135 5.08 -4.90 1.60
C ALA A 135 4.26 -5.49 0.45
N HIS A 136 3.01 -5.10 0.41
CA HIS A 136 2.13 -5.18 -0.75
C HIS A 136 2.28 -3.93 -1.62
N ILE A 137 1.90 -4.01 -2.91
CA ILE A 137 2.08 -2.91 -3.86
C ILE A 137 0.73 -2.45 -4.43
N PHE A 138 0.50 -1.14 -4.40
CA PHE A 138 -0.51 -0.50 -5.21
C PHE A 138 0.15 0.12 -6.45
N PHE A 139 -0.22 -0.35 -7.63
CA PHE A 139 0.27 0.19 -8.91
C PHE A 139 -0.70 1.25 -9.43
N ASP A 140 -0.25 2.51 -9.46
CA ASP A 140 -0.90 3.58 -10.22
C ASP A 140 -0.32 3.57 -11.65
N VAL A 141 -1.06 2.97 -12.58
CA VAL A 141 -0.57 2.70 -13.94
C VAL A 141 -0.89 3.89 -14.84
N LYS A 142 0.15 4.67 -15.12
CA LYS A 142 0.05 5.89 -15.93
C LYS A 142 -0.16 5.57 -17.41
N ARG A 143 -0.75 6.53 -18.13
CA ARG A 143 -1.03 6.41 -19.56
C ARG A 143 0.21 6.06 -20.36
N GLY A 144 0.07 5.13 -21.32
CA GLY A 144 1.14 4.68 -22.20
C GLY A 144 2.03 3.58 -21.64
N THR A 145 1.79 3.11 -20.40
CA THR A 145 2.50 1.95 -19.84
C THR A 145 2.14 0.67 -20.61
N PRO A 146 3.11 -0.15 -21.04
CA PRO A 146 2.86 -1.42 -21.72
C PRO A 146 2.32 -2.46 -20.73
N ILE A 147 1.02 -2.71 -20.79
CA ILE A 147 0.28 -3.56 -19.82
C ILE A 147 0.84 -4.98 -19.76
N LYS A 148 1.14 -5.58 -20.92
CA LYS A 148 1.69 -6.94 -20.98
C LYS A 148 3.03 -7.05 -20.26
N ASP A 149 3.90 -6.06 -20.44
CA ASP A 149 5.23 -6.06 -19.82
C ASP A 149 5.12 -5.89 -18.31
N LEU A 150 4.22 -5.00 -17.85
CA LEU A 150 3.93 -4.81 -16.41
C LEU A 150 3.43 -6.12 -15.79
N ILE A 151 2.42 -6.78 -16.39
CA ILE A 151 1.88 -8.04 -15.86
C ILE A 151 2.96 -9.13 -15.83
N THR A 152 3.77 -9.23 -16.88
CA THR A 152 4.89 -10.17 -16.93
C THR A 152 5.86 -9.94 -15.80
N LEU A 153 6.26 -8.69 -15.57
CA LEU A 153 7.15 -8.32 -14.46
C LEU A 153 6.54 -8.66 -13.08
N VAL A 154 5.26 -8.30 -12.87
CA VAL A 154 4.55 -8.58 -11.61
C VAL A 154 4.53 -10.09 -11.32
N ARG A 155 4.24 -10.92 -12.33
CA ARG A 155 4.26 -12.39 -12.21
C ARG A 155 5.67 -12.91 -11.93
N GLN A 156 6.67 -12.47 -12.67
CA GLN A 156 8.07 -12.85 -12.45
C GLN A 156 8.57 -12.54 -11.04
N LYS A 157 8.06 -11.46 -10.44
CA LYS A 157 8.43 -11.02 -9.08
C LYS A 157 7.52 -11.60 -7.97
N GLY A 158 6.50 -12.39 -8.32
CA GLY A 158 5.60 -13.05 -7.36
C GLY A 158 4.68 -12.07 -6.60
N TYR A 159 4.20 -11.03 -7.29
CA TYR A 159 3.32 -10.01 -6.72
C TYR A 159 1.85 -10.12 -7.16
N GLU A 160 1.45 -11.14 -7.91
CA GLU A 160 0.09 -11.32 -8.43
C GLU A 160 -0.98 -11.19 -7.34
N ASN A 161 -0.74 -11.85 -6.21
CA ASN A 161 -1.65 -11.88 -5.06
C ASN A 161 -1.33 -10.79 -4.00
N LYS A 162 -0.24 -10.04 -4.20
CA LYS A 162 0.27 -9.04 -3.26
C LYS A 162 0.18 -7.62 -3.82
N SER A 163 -0.65 -7.43 -4.85
CA SER A 163 -0.82 -6.14 -5.49
C SER A 163 -2.27 -5.88 -5.89
N PHE A 164 -2.56 -4.61 -6.14
CA PHE A 164 -3.74 -4.15 -6.86
C PHE A 164 -3.39 -2.97 -7.77
N PHE A 165 -4.26 -2.68 -8.75
CA PHE A 165 -3.96 -1.78 -9.87
C PHE A 165 -5.05 -0.75 -10.05
N TRP A 166 -4.64 0.47 -10.38
CA TRP A 166 -5.48 1.50 -10.95
C TRP A 166 -4.91 1.92 -12.30
N PHE A 167 -5.76 2.35 -13.23
CA PHE A 167 -5.37 2.69 -14.59
C PHE A 167 -5.84 4.07 -14.98
N ALA A 168 -4.96 4.85 -15.60
CA ALA A 168 -5.23 6.21 -16.04
C ALA A 168 -6.26 6.31 -17.18
N ASP A 169 -6.56 5.21 -17.88
CA ASP A 169 -7.64 5.15 -18.87
C ASP A 169 -8.31 3.77 -18.98
N SER A 170 -9.51 3.75 -19.58
CA SER A 170 -10.33 2.58 -19.67
C SER A 170 -9.83 1.52 -20.68
N GLU A 171 -9.07 1.90 -21.68
CA GLU A 171 -8.54 0.95 -22.68
C GLU A 171 -7.41 0.10 -22.05
N MET A 172 -6.53 0.73 -21.26
CA MET A 172 -5.51 0.04 -20.47
C MET A 172 -6.16 -0.95 -19.49
N LEU A 173 -7.23 -0.55 -18.81
CA LEU A 173 -7.99 -1.42 -17.90
C LEU A 173 -8.60 -2.61 -18.65
N LYS A 174 -9.20 -2.39 -19.83
CA LYS A 174 -9.77 -3.47 -20.64
C LYS A 174 -8.71 -4.45 -21.13
N GLU A 175 -7.53 -3.95 -21.53
CA GLU A 175 -6.39 -4.81 -21.89
C GLU A 175 -5.92 -5.63 -20.69
N PHE A 176 -5.78 -5.01 -19.53
CA PHE A 176 -5.38 -5.68 -18.29
C PHE A 176 -6.33 -6.81 -17.91
N ILE A 177 -7.64 -6.57 -17.94
CA ILE A 177 -8.67 -7.59 -17.61
C ILE A 177 -8.58 -8.80 -18.54
N LYS A 178 -8.28 -8.60 -19.83
CA LYS A 178 -8.11 -9.71 -20.79
C LYS A 178 -6.90 -10.57 -20.49
N ILE A 179 -5.81 -9.99 -19.97
CA ILE A 179 -4.53 -10.69 -19.76
C ILE A 179 -4.41 -11.25 -18.35
N ALA A 180 -4.98 -10.57 -17.36
CA ALA A 180 -4.85 -10.89 -15.94
C ALA A 180 -6.16 -10.68 -15.16
N PRO A 181 -7.24 -11.40 -15.52
CA PRO A 181 -8.55 -11.24 -14.88
C PRO A 181 -8.56 -11.61 -13.40
N GLU A 182 -7.56 -12.37 -12.93
CA GLU A 182 -7.37 -12.78 -11.54
C GLU A 182 -6.77 -11.71 -10.65
N MET A 183 -6.13 -10.69 -11.24
CA MET A 183 -5.46 -9.65 -10.47
C MET A 183 -6.45 -8.58 -9.99
N LYS A 184 -6.19 -8.02 -8.81
CA LYS A 184 -7.11 -7.09 -8.15
C LYS A 184 -7.07 -5.70 -8.77
N ILE A 185 -8.25 -5.12 -8.98
CA ILE A 185 -8.42 -3.79 -9.56
C ILE A 185 -9.00 -2.84 -8.51
N LYS A 186 -8.53 -1.61 -8.50
CA LYS A 186 -9.08 -0.48 -7.73
C LYS A 186 -9.76 0.50 -8.72
N VAL A 187 -10.92 1.00 -8.35
CA VAL A 187 -11.64 2.05 -9.10
C VAL A 187 -11.93 3.25 -8.21
N ASN A 188 -12.21 4.40 -8.79
CA ASN A 188 -12.67 5.59 -8.07
C ASN A 188 -14.18 5.75 -8.26
N ALA A 189 -14.92 5.91 -7.16
CA ALA A 189 -16.35 6.18 -7.23
C ALA A 189 -16.83 7.00 -6.03
N SER A 190 -17.53 8.10 -6.29
CA SER A 190 -18.08 8.99 -5.25
C SER A 190 -19.41 8.53 -4.67
N ASN A 191 -20.07 7.52 -5.26
CA ASN A 191 -21.35 6.98 -4.82
C ASN A 191 -21.63 5.61 -5.45
N ILE A 192 -22.70 4.95 -5.01
CA ILE A 192 -23.11 3.62 -5.50
C ILE A 192 -23.31 3.59 -7.01
N ALA A 193 -24.02 4.59 -7.58
CA ALA A 193 -24.30 4.61 -9.01
C ALA A 193 -23.03 4.75 -9.88
N ALA A 194 -22.00 5.47 -9.39
CA ALA A 194 -20.69 5.51 -10.04
C ALA A 194 -19.94 4.19 -9.93
N LEU A 195 -20.04 3.51 -8.79
CA LEU A 195 -19.42 2.20 -8.59
C LEU A 195 -20.09 1.13 -9.45
N GLU A 196 -21.41 1.12 -9.57
CA GLU A 196 -22.16 0.20 -10.45
C GLU A 196 -21.78 0.34 -11.92
N LYS A 197 -21.40 1.55 -12.38
CA LYS A 197 -20.88 1.74 -13.74
C LYS A 197 -19.54 0.99 -13.93
N TRP A 198 -18.67 1.04 -12.95
CA TRP A 198 -17.42 0.26 -12.98
C TRP A 198 -17.66 -1.23 -12.92
N MET A 199 -18.63 -1.69 -12.12
CA MET A 199 -18.98 -3.11 -11.99
C MET A 199 -19.52 -3.72 -13.30
N LYS A 200 -19.98 -2.91 -14.26
CA LYS A 200 -20.32 -3.36 -15.62
C LYS A 200 -19.08 -3.62 -16.50
N ILE A 201 -17.92 -3.11 -16.09
CA ILE A 201 -16.66 -3.19 -16.86
C ILE A 201 -15.72 -4.21 -16.23
N CYS A 202 -15.61 -4.20 -14.90
CA CYS A 202 -14.69 -5.04 -14.14
C CYS A 202 -15.31 -5.47 -12.81
N THR A 203 -14.66 -6.40 -12.11
CA THR A 203 -14.98 -6.75 -10.72
C THR A 203 -13.96 -6.05 -9.82
N PRO A 204 -14.26 -4.83 -9.29
CA PRO A 204 -13.30 -4.11 -8.46
C PRO A 204 -13.12 -4.81 -7.11
N ALA A 205 -11.88 -4.98 -6.69
CA ALA A 205 -11.55 -5.45 -5.34
C ALA A 205 -11.50 -4.28 -4.34
N TYR A 206 -11.22 -3.08 -4.83
CA TYR A 206 -11.11 -1.85 -4.04
C TYR A 206 -11.85 -0.71 -4.72
N VAL A 207 -12.50 0.14 -3.91
CA VAL A 207 -13.03 1.44 -4.35
C VAL A 207 -12.40 2.54 -3.53
N GLU A 208 -11.78 3.51 -4.21
CA GLU A 208 -11.30 4.73 -3.57
C GLU A 208 -12.36 5.82 -3.65
N THR A 209 -12.59 6.52 -2.53
CA THR A 209 -13.56 7.60 -2.42
C THR A 209 -13.15 8.58 -1.32
N ASP A 210 -13.66 9.81 -1.40
CA ASP A 210 -13.56 10.77 -0.30
C ASP A 210 -14.24 10.22 0.95
N ILE A 211 -13.67 10.49 2.13
CA ILE A 211 -14.18 10.03 3.42
C ILE A 211 -15.64 10.45 3.64
N LEU A 212 -16.06 11.61 3.12
CA LEU A 212 -17.44 12.13 3.23
C LEU A 212 -18.45 11.31 2.42
N ASN A 213 -18.01 10.56 1.44
CA ASN A 213 -18.85 9.66 0.63
C ASN A 213 -19.06 8.28 1.29
N ILE A 214 -18.35 7.97 2.38
CA ILE A 214 -18.43 6.68 3.06
C ILE A 214 -19.65 6.64 3.98
N THR A 215 -20.83 6.68 3.38
CA THR A 215 -22.13 6.56 4.09
C THR A 215 -22.38 5.12 4.57
N PRO A 216 -23.30 4.90 5.53
CA PRO A 216 -23.72 3.55 5.91
C PRO A 216 -24.20 2.70 4.74
N GLN A 217 -24.95 3.31 3.80
CA GLN A 217 -25.45 2.65 2.59
C GLN A 217 -24.31 2.25 1.65
N PHE A 218 -23.31 3.13 1.47
CA PHE A 218 -22.15 2.85 0.64
C PHE A 218 -21.31 1.69 1.25
N LYS A 219 -21.12 1.71 2.58
CA LYS A 219 -20.42 0.63 3.29
C LYS A 219 -21.12 -0.72 3.11
N GLU A 220 -22.43 -0.77 3.29
CA GLU A 220 -23.21 -2.01 3.14
C GLU A 220 -23.17 -2.51 1.70
N PHE A 221 -23.31 -1.62 0.72
CA PHE A 221 -23.19 -1.97 -0.69
C PHE A 221 -21.82 -2.57 -1.03
N CYS A 222 -20.74 -1.95 -0.59
CA CYS A 222 -19.38 -2.46 -0.80
C CYS A 222 -19.17 -3.82 -0.12
N LYS A 223 -19.64 -3.96 1.13
CA LYS A 223 -19.56 -5.21 1.89
C LYS A 223 -20.30 -6.35 1.19
N SER A 224 -21.52 -6.11 0.73
CA SER A 224 -22.36 -7.09 0.03
C SER A 224 -21.75 -7.53 -1.32
N ASN A 225 -20.90 -6.69 -1.92
CA ASN A 225 -20.21 -6.97 -3.17
C ASN A 225 -18.72 -7.35 -2.97
N HIS A 226 -18.28 -7.59 -1.73
CA HIS A 226 -16.89 -7.94 -1.38
C HIS A 226 -15.84 -6.91 -1.85
N ILE A 227 -16.21 -5.62 -1.88
CA ILE A 227 -15.35 -4.51 -2.27
C ILE A 227 -14.79 -3.83 -1.03
N LYS A 228 -13.48 -3.73 -0.89
CA LYS A 228 -12.83 -2.94 0.17
C LYS A 228 -12.86 -1.45 -0.16
N ILE A 229 -13.13 -0.63 0.86
CA ILE A 229 -13.15 0.83 0.72
C ILE A 229 -11.79 1.40 1.07
N MET A 230 -11.25 2.25 0.21
CA MET A 230 -10.06 3.06 0.41
C MET A 230 -10.49 4.52 0.55
N ALA A 231 -10.23 5.13 1.72
CA ALA A 231 -10.47 6.54 1.95
C ALA A 231 -9.27 7.37 1.48
N ALA A 232 -9.51 8.45 0.72
CA ALA A 232 -8.51 9.40 0.23
C ALA A 232 -8.86 10.83 0.68
#